data_7551fc6acfc32f1d53a808768fc18c7e
#
_entry.id   7551fc6acfc32f1d53a808768fc18c7e
#
_cell.length_a   1.000
_cell.length_b   1.000
_cell.length_c   1.000
_cell.angle_alpha   90.00
_cell.angle_beta   90.00
_cell.angle_gamma   90.00
#
_symmetry.space_group_name_H-M   'P 1'
#
loop_
_entity.id
_entity.type
_entity.pdbx_description
1 polymer ?
#
loop_
_entity_poly.entity_id
_entity_poly.type
_entity_poly.pdbx_seq_one_letter_code
_entity_poly.pdbx_strand_id
1 'polypeptide(L)'
;MQHYGFHLCRRGLGRRLWFACLGAMTLATTGVLTREHFRRTIDWPLLIFLGVILSMPTMIHHIGVDARLAEGLPLVVAWAHGSPVLTLTLLFAIVTAARFLLSEWVAIPLLTATLTPMAPALGLHPWVVAFVVLSAANLWSVPYQFASYLAFWSASDGYLFGHDQVRVFSIAYVLLSLGGILLSIPLWRLLGLLE
;
A
#
# COMPACT_ATOMS: atom_id res chain seq x y z
N MET A 1 10.59 -18.69 17.00
CA MET A 1 11.05 -18.63 15.60
C MET A 1 10.94 -17.23 14.93
N GLN A 2 10.47 -16.19 15.62
CA GLN A 2 10.28 -14.84 15.05
C GLN A 2 11.54 -13.94 15.03
N HIS A 3 12.58 -14.23 15.78
CA HIS A 3 13.77 -13.37 15.85
C HIS A 3 14.72 -13.45 14.66
N TYR A 4 14.73 -14.55 13.91
CA TYR A 4 15.67 -14.73 12.78
C TYR A 4 15.31 -13.95 11.51
N GLY A 5 14.03 -13.71 11.26
CA GLY A 5 13.58 -12.97 10.06
C GLY A 5 13.96 -11.49 10.08
N PHE A 6 13.96 -10.85 11.24
CA PHE A 6 14.26 -9.44 11.40
C PHE A 6 15.73 -9.09 11.15
N HIS A 7 16.65 -9.98 11.53
CA HIS A 7 18.09 -9.79 11.31
C HIS A 7 18.51 -9.97 9.85
N LEU A 8 17.86 -10.86 9.10
CA LEU A 8 18.15 -11.07 7.68
C LEU A 8 17.64 -9.90 6.81
N CYS A 9 16.48 -9.35 7.12
CA CYS A 9 15.92 -8.18 6.44
C CYS A 9 16.81 -6.94 6.66
N ARG A 10 17.29 -6.73 7.89
CA ARG A 10 18.19 -5.62 8.25
C ARG A 10 19.55 -5.71 7.55
N ARG A 11 20.08 -6.94 7.36
CA ARG A 11 21.36 -7.16 6.64
C ARG A 11 21.22 -6.93 5.13
N GLY A 12 20.07 -7.26 4.54
CA GLY A 12 19.80 -7.02 3.13
C GLY A 12 19.62 -5.54 2.80
N LEU A 13 18.93 -4.81 3.65
CA LEU A 13 18.70 -3.36 3.51
C LEU A 13 20.02 -2.58 3.66
N GLY A 14 20.87 -2.96 4.63
CA GLY A 14 22.19 -2.35 4.81
C GLY A 14 23.05 -2.49 3.56
N ARG A 15 23.10 -3.68 2.95
CA ARG A 15 23.86 -3.91 1.71
C ARG A 15 23.38 -3.03 0.55
N ARG A 16 22.08 -2.92 0.35
CA ARG A 16 21.49 -2.07 -0.72
C ARG A 16 21.81 -0.59 -0.52
N LEU A 17 21.78 -0.11 0.72
CA LEU A 17 22.17 1.25 1.08
C LEU A 17 23.64 1.51 0.78
N TRP A 18 24.53 0.57 1.11
CA TRP A 18 25.96 0.67 0.78
C TRP A 18 26.21 0.76 -0.73
N PHE A 19 25.54 -0.06 -1.53
CA PHE A 19 25.66 0.02 -3.00
C PHE A 19 25.12 1.34 -3.55
N ALA A 20 24.02 1.86 -3.01
CA ALA A 20 23.48 3.16 -3.41
C ALA A 20 24.44 4.30 -3.04
N CYS A 21 25.02 4.27 -1.82
CA CYS A 21 26.03 5.24 -1.39
C CYS A 21 27.31 5.17 -2.24
N LEU A 22 27.80 3.97 -2.54
CA LEU A 22 28.96 3.78 -3.41
C LEU A 22 28.69 4.29 -4.82
N GLY A 23 27.50 4.03 -5.39
CA GLY A 23 27.10 4.57 -6.68
C GLY A 23 27.03 6.10 -6.69
N ALA A 24 26.45 6.69 -5.67
CA ALA A 24 26.42 8.15 -5.52
C ALA A 24 27.81 8.74 -5.38
N MET A 25 28.68 8.07 -4.61
CA MET A 25 30.07 8.50 -4.40
C MET A 25 30.91 8.42 -5.69
N THR A 26 30.74 7.35 -6.48
CA THR A 26 31.39 7.23 -7.79
C THR A 26 30.92 8.30 -8.78
N LEU A 27 29.63 8.60 -8.82
CA LEU A 27 29.08 9.66 -9.66
C LEU A 27 29.57 11.06 -9.24
N ALA A 28 29.78 11.28 -7.96
CA ALA A 28 30.32 12.52 -7.44
C ALA A 28 31.83 12.66 -7.76
N THR A 29 32.61 11.58 -7.64
CA THR A 29 34.06 11.60 -7.88
C THR A 29 34.39 11.66 -9.38
N THR A 30 33.56 11.12 -10.25
CA THR A 30 33.70 11.22 -11.71
C THR A 30 33.29 12.59 -12.27
N GLY A 31 32.77 13.48 -11.43
CA GLY A 31 32.33 14.82 -11.84
C GLY A 31 31.02 14.85 -12.61
N VAL A 32 30.36 13.70 -12.79
CA VAL A 32 29.03 13.61 -13.41
C VAL A 32 27.97 14.26 -12.51
N LEU A 33 28.09 14.07 -11.18
CA LEU A 33 27.23 14.67 -10.19
C LEU A 33 27.92 15.89 -9.57
N THR A 34 27.73 17.07 -10.15
CA THR A 34 28.23 18.30 -9.59
C THR A 34 27.35 18.77 -8.44
N ARG A 35 27.92 19.59 -7.52
CA ARG A 35 27.19 20.17 -6.39
C ARG A 35 25.95 20.98 -6.83
N GLU A 36 26.05 21.64 -7.98
CA GLU A 36 24.96 22.41 -8.59
C GLU A 36 23.87 21.49 -9.13
N HIS A 37 24.23 20.42 -9.86
CA HIS A 37 23.30 19.39 -10.29
C HIS A 37 22.57 18.73 -9.10
N PHE A 38 23.30 18.37 -8.05
CA PHE A 38 22.72 17.79 -6.84
C PHE A 38 21.67 18.69 -6.22
N ARG A 39 21.91 20.00 -6.15
CA ARG A 39 20.94 20.96 -5.56
C ARG A 39 19.73 21.23 -6.46
N ARG A 40 19.90 21.24 -7.79
CA ARG A 40 18.83 21.58 -8.74
C ARG A 40 18.00 20.38 -9.17
N THR A 41 18.61 19.20 -9.27
CA THR A 41 17.93 18.00 -9.79
C THR A 41 17.17 17.23 -8.71
N ILE A 42 17.58 17.38 -7.45
CA ILE A 42 16.88 16.72 -6.35
C ILE A 42 15.64 17.54 -5.97
N ASP A 43 14.49 16.90 -6.08
CA ASP A 43 13.24 17.41 -5.55
C ASP A 43 13.22 17.23 -4.04
N TRP A 44 13.74 18.22 -3.31
CA TRP A 44 13.80 18.22 -1.85
C TRP A 44 12.41 18.14 -1.20
N PRO A 45 11.38 18.87 -1.68
CA PRO A 45 10.02 18.70 -1.22
C PRO A 45 9.55 17.26 -1.29
N LEU A 46 9.79 16.56 -2.40
CA LEU A 46 9.43 15.16 -2.58
C LEU A 46 10.18 14.24 -1.61
N LEU A 47 11.47 14.47 -1.38
CA LEU A 47 12.27 13.67 -0.43
C LEU A 47 11.77 13.84 1.02
N ILE A 48 11.47 15.07 1.44
CA ILE A 48 10.92 15.36 2.76
C ILE A 48 9.54 14.69 2.88
N PHE A 49 8.69 14.82 1.87
CA PHE A 49 7.37 14.19 1.83
C PHE A 49 7.46 12.66 1.95
N LEU A 50 8.36 12.01 1.20
CA LEU A 50 8.60 10.57 1.30
C LEU A 50 9.11 10.17 2.69
N GLY A 51 10.03 10.94 3.26
CA GLY A 51 10.54 10.69 4.61
C GLY A 51 9.45 10.73 5.67
N VAL A 52 8.55 11.71 5.60
CA VAL A 52 7.39 11.83 6.50
C VAL A 52 6.43 10.65 6.30
N ILE A 53 6.06 10.34 5.06
CA ILE A 53 5.12 9.25 4.77
C ILE A 53 5.67 7.89 5.20
N LEU A 54 6.94 7.60 4.96
CA LEU A 54 7.55 6.33 5.35
C LEU A 54 7.66 6.17 6.88
N SER A 55 7.67 7.27 7.65
CA SER A 55 7.65 7.23 9.12
C SER A 55 6.25 7.10 9.71
N MET A 56 5.20 7.43 8.96
CA MET A 56 3.80 7.41 9.43
C MET A 56 3.33 6.04 9.98
N PRO A 57 3.63 4.88 9.36
CA PRO A 57 3.21 3.59 9.92
C PRO A 57 3.71 3.37 11.34
N THR A 58 4.94 3.77 11.62
CA THR A 58 5.53 3.67 12.96
C THR A 58 4.83 4.59 13.96
N MET A 59 4.46 5.79 13.56
CA MET A 59 3.69 6.73 14.40
C MET A 59 2.28 6.21 14.68
N ILE A 60 1.59 5.69 13.67
CA ILE A 60 0.23 5.15 13.78
C ILE A 60 0.20 3.97 14.75
N HIS A 61 1.21 3.09 14.68
CA HIS A 61 1.38 1.99 15.62
C HIS A 61 1.64 2.49 17.05
N HIS A 62 2.46 3.52 17.22
CA HIS A 62 2.72 4.11 18.54
C HIS A 62 1.50 4.78 19.19
N ILE A 63 0.62 5.36 18.38
CA ILE A 63 -0.63 6.01 18.84
C ILE A 63 -1.73 4.97 19.13
N GLY A 64 -1.55 3.70 18.71
CA GLY A 64 -2.51 2.62 18.93
C GLY A 64 -3.77 2.73 18.04
N VAL A 65 -3.68 3.39 16.90
CA VAL A 65 -4.80 3.47 15.92
C VAL A 65 -5.09 2.10 15.33
N ASP A 66 -4.05 1.29 15.13
CA ASP A 66 -4.15 -0.11 14.69
C ASP A 66 -4.97 -0.96 15.68
N ALA A 67 -4.76 -0.80 16.99
CA ALA A 67 -5.55 -1.49 18.02
C ALA A 67 -7.02 -1.06 17.98
N ARG A 68 -7.32 0.22 17.84
CA ARG A 68 -8.70 0.73 17.74
C ARG A 68 -9.41 0.27 16.45
N LEU A 69 -8.69 0.20 15.33
CA LEU A 69 -9.23 -0.37 14.10
C LEU A 69 -9.53 -1.85 14.27
N ALA A 70 -8.68 -2.59 14.98
CA ALA A 70 -8.89 -4.00 15.27
C ALA A 70 -10.13 -4.23 16.17
N GLU A 71 -10.44 -3.32 17.10
CA GLU A 71 -11.65 -3.40 17.94
C GLU A 71 -12.96 -3.26 17.15
N GLY A 72 -12.97 -2.50 16.06
CA GLY A 72 -14.16 -2.33 15.20
C GLY A 72 -14.42 -3.49 14.23
N LEU A 73 -13.40 -4.28 13.94
CA LEU A 73 -13.47 -5.37 12.97
C LEU A 73 -14.36 -6.55 13.35
N PRO A 74 -14.47 -6.99 14.63
CA PRO A 74 -15.37 -8.08 15.01
C PRO A 74 -16.83 -7.84 14.65
N LEU A 75 -17.28 -6.59 14.67
CA LEU A 75 -18.62 -6.20 14.22
C LEU A 75 -18.84 -6.52 12.73
N VAL A 76 -17.83 -6.21 11.91
CA VAL A 76 -17.87 -6.46 10.46
C VAL A 76 -17.78 -7.96 10.15
N VAL A 77 -16.96 -8.68 10.92
CA VAL A 77 -16.83 -10.14 10.85
C VAL A 77 -18.16 -10.83 11.17
N ALA A 78 -18.89 -10.36 12.18
CA ALA A 78 -20.18 -10.93 12.56
C ALA A 78 -21.22 -10.86 11.43
N TRP A 79 -21.18 -9.85 10.59
CA TRP A 79 -22.05 -9.69 9.42
C TRP A 79 -21.65 -10.54 8.22
N ALA A 80 -20.38 -10.95 8.15
CA ALA A 80 -19.79 -11.65 7.01
C ALA A 80 -19.88 -13.19 7.11
N HIS A 81 -20.29 -13.72 8.27
CA HIS A 81 -20.33 -15.17 8.50
C HIS A 81 -21.17 -15.91 7.47
N GLY A 82 -20.53 -16.84 6.75
CA GLY A 82 -21.18 -17.82 5.88
C GLY A 82 -21.10 -17.56 4.36
N SER A 83 -20.64 -16.38 3.91
CA SER A 83 -20.49 -16.11 2.48
C SER A 83 -19.13 -15.51 2.15
N PRO A 84 -18.22 -16.25 1.50
CA PRO A 84 -16.90 -15.72 1.09
C PRO A 84 -17.02 -14.49 0.19
N VAL A 85 -18.08 -14.44 -0.64
CA VAL A 85 -18.35 -13.30 -1.52
C VAL A 85 -18.61 -12.04 -0.70
N LEU A 86 -19.45 -12.15 0.34
CA LEU A 86 -19.78 -11.01 1.20
C LEU A 86 -18.56 -10.56 2.01
N THR A 87 -17.82 -11.51 2.58
CA THR A 87 -16.61 -11.25 3.35
C THR A 87 -15.56 -10.48 2.53
N LEU A 88 -15.27 -10.96 1.31
CA LEU A 88 -14.28 -10.34 0.43
C LEU A 88 -14.74 -8.97 -0.07
N THR A 89 -16.03 -8.81 -0.36
CA THR A 89 -16.61 -7.52 -0.78
C THR A 89 -16.55 -6.50 0.34
N LEU A 90 -16.90 -6.88 1.57
CA LEU A 90 -16.81 -6.02 2.74
C LEU A 90 -15.37 -5.63 3.06
N LEU A 91 -14.45 -6.61 3.02
CA LEU A 91 -13.04 -6.36 3.22
C LEU A 91 -12.49 -5.36 2.19
N PHE A 92 -12.82 -5.56 0.93
CA PHE A 92 -12.46 -4.66 -0.17
C PHE A 92 -13.03 -3.25 0.04
N ALA A 93 -14.30 -3.15 0.43
CA ALA A 93 -14.96 -1.87 0.68
C ALA A 93 -14.33 -1.12 1.87
N ILE A 94 -14.00 -1.82 2.97
CA ILE A 94 -13.34 -1.24 4.14
C ILE A 94 -11.97 -0.69 3.76
N VAL A 95 -11.16 -1.47 3.04
CA VAL A 95 -9.83 -1.03 2.60
C VAL A 95 -9.95 0.18 1.68
N THR A 96 -10.88 0.15 0.72
CA THR A 96 -11.14 1.27 -0.19
C THR A 96 -11.61 2.52 0.59
N ALA A 97 -12.49 2.36 1.58
CA ALA A 97 -12.92 3.48 2.43
C ALA A 97 -11.76 4.04 3.27
N ALA A 98 -10.92 3.20 3.85
CA ALA A 98 -9.74 3.63 4.59
C ALA A 98 -8.75 4.43 3.72
N ARG A 99 -8.71 4.18 2.40
CA ARG A 99 -7.89 4.92 1.45
C ARG A 99 -8.30 6.39 1.26
N PHE A 100 -9.51 6.76 1.63
CA PHE A 100 -9.91 8.18 1.66
C PHE A 100 -9.25 8.95 2.81
N LEU A 101 -8.84 8.26 3.87
CA LEU A 101 -8.19 8.84 5.04
C LEU A 101 -6.67 8.63 5.04
N LEU A 102 -6.20 7.54 4.44
CA LEU A 102 -4.80 7.12 4.48
C LEU A 102 -4.19 7.17 3.08
N SER A 103 -2.93 7.59 3.01
CA SER A 103 -2.13 7.44 1.79
C SER A 103 -1.81 5.96 1.53
N GLU A 104 -1.51 5.62 0.27
CA GLU A 104 -1.15 4.26 -0.15
C GLU A 104 -0.03 3.64 0.71
N TRP A 105 1.04 4.40 0.92
CA TRP A 105 2.22 3.97 1.67
C TRP A 105 1.95 3.65 3.15
N VAL A 106 0.91 4.24 3.71
CA VAL A 106 0.47 3.99 5.09
C VAL A 106 -0.59 2.90 5.13
N ALA A 107 -1.55 2.93 4.22
CA ALA A 107 -2.68 2.00 4.22
C ALA A 107 -2.24 0.54 4.03
N ILE A 108 -1.34 0.27 3.08
CA ILE A 108 -0.91 -1.10 2.79
C ILE A 108 -0.28 -1.79 4.01
N PRO A 109 0.80 -1.27 4.62
CA PRO A 109 1.42 -1.95 5.76
C PRO A 109 0.51 -1.98 6.99
N LEU A 110 -0.22 -0.89 7.26
CA LEU A 110 -1.12 -0.81 8.41
C LEU A 110 -2.25 -1.83 8.30
N LEU A 111 -3.02 -1.80 7.21
CA LEU A 111 -4.17 -2.69 7.03
C LEU A 111 -3.73 -4.16 6.87
N THR A 112 -2.61 -4.42 6.22
CA THR A 112 -2.07 -5.78 6.15
C THR A 112 -1.70 -6.30 7.53
N ALA A 113 -0.99 -5.51 8.35
CA ALA A 113 -0.59 -5.91 9.69
C ALA A 113 -1.80 -6.13 10.61
N THR A 114 -2.87 -5.34 10.43
CA THR A 114 -4.08 -5.40 11.27
C THR A 114 -5.05 -6.51 10.83
N LEU A 115 -5.29 -6.66 9.51
CA LEU A 115 -6.32 -7.56 8.99
C LEU A 115 -5.81 -9.00 8.77
N THR A 116 -4.54 -9.20 8.44
CA THR A 116 -3.99 -10.54 8.19
C THR A 116 -4.08 -11.49 9.40
N PRO A 117 -3.82 -11.06 10.65
CA PRO A 117 -3.99 -11.92 11.82
C PRO A 117 -5.44 -12.35 12.06
N MET A 118 -6.43 -11.62 11.53
CA MET A 118 -7.84 -11.91 11.67
C MET A 118 -8.38 -12.86 10.58
N ALA A 119 -7.59 -13.16 9.57
CA ALA A 119 -7.99 -14.00 8.43
C ALA A 119 -8.60 -15.34 8.84
N PRO A 120 -8.04 -16.12 9.82
CA PRO A 120 -8.63 -17.38 10.25
C PRO A 120 -10.04 -17.22 10.84
N ALA A 121 -10.29 -16.12 11.56
CA ALA A 121 -11.63 -15.85 12.12
C ALA A 121 -12.67 -15.53 11.03
N LEU A 122 -12.23 -15.17 9.83
CA LEU A 122 -13.05 -14.91 8.64
C LEU A 122 -13.21 -16.16 7.73
N GLY A 123 -12.62 -17.30 8.09
CA GLY A 123 -12.55 -18.47 7.21
C GLY A 123 -11.68 -18.24 5.97
N LEU A 124 -10.70 -17.34 6.06
CA LEU A 124 -9.84 -16.97 4.96
C LEU A 124 -8.38 -17.31 5.29
N HIS A 125 -7.63 -17.71 4.27
CA HIS A 125 -6.18 -17.80 4.43
C HIS A 125 -5.56 -16.40 4.51
N PRO A 126 -4.54 -16.17 5.39
CA PRO A 126 -3.89 -14.86 5.54
C PRO A 126 -3.39 -14.24 4.23
N TRP A 127 -2.95 -15.07 3.29
CA TRP A 127 -2.53 -14.63 1.96
C TRP A 127 -3.66 -13.97 1.17
N VAL A 128 -4.89 -14.49 1.25
CA VAL A 128 -6.06 -13.92 0.55
C VAL A 128 -6.38 -12.54 1.09
N VAL A 129 -6.35 -12.36 2.41
CA VAL A 129 -6.55 -11.05 3.05
C VAL A 129 -5.49 -10.06 2.61
N ALA A 130 -4.20 -10.45 2.64
CA ALA A 130 -3.11 -9.59 2.19
C ALA A 130 -3.25 -9.22 0.71
N PHE A 131 -3.67 -10.15 -0.14
CA PHE A 131 -3.90 -9.91 -1.56
C PHE A 131 -5.05 -8.91 -1.79
N VAL A 132 -6.16 -9.06 -1.06
CA VAL A 132 -7.30 -8.12 -1.16
C VAL A 132 -6.91 -6.74 -0.67
N VAL A 133 -6.16 -6.65 0.44
CA VAL A 133 -5.65 -5.36 0.96
C VAL A 133 -4.75 -4.70 -0.08
N LEU A 134 -3.81 -5.44 -0.66
CA LEU A 134 -2.90 -4.90 -1.67
C LEU A 134 -3.66 -4.43 -2.91
N SER A 135 -4.62 -5.23 -3.40
CA SER A 135 -5.42 -4.89 -4.58
C SER A 135 -6.30 -3.66 -4.35
N ALA A 136 -6.99 -3.59 -3.19
CA ALA A 136 -7.86 -2.47 -2.85
C ALA A 136 -7.09 -1.20 -2.49
N ALA A 137 -5.92 -1.33 -1.86
CA ALA A 137 -5.11 -0.17 -1.47
C ALA A 137 -4.40 0.50 -2.63
N ASN A 138 -4.17 -0.18 -3.74
CA ASN A 138 -3.63 0.41 -4.96
C ASN A 138 -4.65 1.26 -5.75
N LEU A 139 -5.91 1.26 -5.32
CA LEU A 139 -6.96 2.05 -5.94
C LEU A 139 -6.86 3.51 -5.51
N TRP A 140 -7.14 4.41 -6.43
CA TRP A 140 -7.19 5.84 -6.16
C TRP A 140 -8.38 6.47 -6.89
N SER A 141 -9.13 7.28 -6.19
CA SER A 141 -10.31 7.98 -6.72
C SER A 141 -10.11 9.48 -6.75
N VAL A 142 -9.14 9.98 -6.00
CA VAL A 142 -8.87 11.41 -5.81
C VAL A 142 -7.37 11.65 -5.93
N PRO A 143 -6.95 12.76 -6.55
CA PRO A 143 -5.53 13.04 -6.83
C PRO A 143 -4.60 12.94 -5.63
N TYR A 144 -5.04 13.36 -4.44
CA TYR A 144 -4.21 13.34 -3.22
C TYR A 144 -3.88 11.92 -2.70
N GLN A 145 -4.62 10.90 -3.12
CA GLN A 145 -4.42 9.52 -2.65
C GLN A 145 -3.16 8.87 -3.24
N PHE A 146 -2.63 9.40 -4.34
CA PHE A 146 -1.54 8.79 -5.08
C PHE A 146 -0.45 9.82 -5.41
N ALA A 147 0.62 9.83 -4.61
CA ALA A 147 1.70 10.82 -4.73
C ALA A 147 2.37 10.80 -6.10
N SER A 148 2.55 9.60 -6.69
CA SER A 148 3.14 9.46 -8.02
C SER A 148 2.27 10.12 -9.11
N TYR A 149 0.95 10.02 -9.00
CA TYR A 149 0.03 10.71 -9.90
C TYR A 149 0.22 12.24 -9.86
N LEU A 150 0.27 12.79 -8.65
CA LEU A 150 0.49 14.24 -8.48
C LEU A 150 1.85 14.67 -9.03
N ALA A 151 2.89 13.86 -8.84
CA ALA A 151 4.21 14.14 -9.39
C ALA A 151 4.20 14.15 -10.93
N PHE A 152 3.55 13.19 -11.58
CA PHE A 152 3.42 13.16 -13.04
C PHE A 152 2.55 14.30 -13.55
N TRP A 153 1.45 14.59 -12.88
CA TRP A 153 0.55 15.71 -13.27
C TRP A 153 1.27 17.04 -13.17
N SER A 154 1.99 17.29 -12.08
CA SER A 154 2.80 18.49 -11.87
C SER A 154 3.95 18.60 -12.89
N ALA A 155 4.65 17.49 -13.17
CA ALA A 155 5.75 17.49 -14.14
C ALA A 155 5.28 17.75 -15.59
N SER A 156 4.01 17.47 -15.89
CA SER A 156 3.40 17.73 -17.20
C SER A 156 2.60 19.01 -17.28
N ASP A 157 2.58 19.82 -16.21
CA ASP A 157 1.70 21.01 -16.09
C ASP A 157 0.23 20.72 -16.45
N GLY A 158 -0.23 19.48 -16.18
CA GLY A 158 -1.57 19.03 -16.51
C GLY A 158 -1.86 18.82 -18.01
N TYR A 159 -0.84 18.90 -18.86
CA TYR A 159 -1.02 18.85 -20.32
C TYR A 159 -1.33 17.45 -20.84
N LEU A 160 -0.86 16.40 -20.16
CA LEU A 160 -0.98 15.01 -20.64
C LEU A 160 -2.36 14.39 -20.38
N PHE A 161 -3.01 14.75 -19.28
CA PHE A 161 -4.31 14.18 -18.90
C PHE A 161 -5.06 15.06 -17.90
N GLY A 162 -6.40 15.08 -18.01
CA GLY A 162 -7.28 15.76 -17.07
C GLY A 162 -7.71 14.86 -15.91
N HIS A 163 -8.00 15.44 -14.76
CA HIS A 163 -8.47 14.70 -13.58
C HIS A 163 -9.74 13.89 -13.83
N ASP A 164 -10.65 14.37 -14.68
CA ASP A 164 -11.90 13.68 -14.97
C ASP A 164 -11.70 12.40 -15.79
N GLN A 165 -10.79 12.44 -16.76
CA GLN A 165 -10.44 11.26 -17.56
C GLN A 165 -9.87 10.15 -16.69
N VAL A 166 -8.97 10.52 -15.78
CA VAL A 166 -8.31 9.59 -14.90
C VAL A 166 -9.27 9.03 -13.84
N ARG A 167 -10.26 9.82 -13.40
CA ARG A 167 -11.30 9.34 -12.49
C ARG A 167 -12.15 8.23 -13.10
N VAL A 168 -12.55 8.37 -14.36
CA VAL A 168 -13.30 7.30 -15.08
C VAL A 168 -12.48 6.02 -15.15
N PHE A 169 -11.19 6.14 -15.49
CA PHE A 169 -10.28 5.01 -15.52
C PHE A 169 -10.13 4.35 -14.13
N SER A 170 -10.01 5.15 -13.07
CA SER A 170 -9.89 4.67 -11.70
C SER A 170 -11.14 3.91 -11.25
N ILE A 171 -12.34 4.41 -11.55
CA ILE A 171 -13.60 3.73 -11.23
C ILE A 171 -13.68 2.37 -11.97
N ALA A 172 -13.34 2.35 -13.25
CA ALA A 172 -13.29 1.09 -14.02
C ALA A 172 -12.31 0.09 -13.39
N TYR A 173 -11.14 0.56 -12.95
CA TYR A 173 -10.14 -0.26 -12.29
C TYR A 173 -10.63 -0.81 -10.95
N VAL A 174 -11.36 -0.02 -10.15
CA VAL A 174 -12.02 -0.48 -8.90
C VAL A 174 -12.95 -1.66 -9.18
N LEU A 175 -13.83 -1.50 -10.17
CA LEU A 175 -14.82 -2.53 -10.54
C LEU A 175 -14.14 -3.80 -11.06
N LEU A 176 -13.13 -3.65 -11.91
CA LEU A 176 -12.35 -4.77 -12.45
C LEU A 176 -11.57 -5.51 -11.35
N SER A 177 -10.99 -4.78 -10.41
CA SER A 177 -10.25 -5.37 -9.29
C SER A 177 -11.18 -6.16 -8.36
N LEU A 178 -12.34 -5.59 -8.02
CA LEU A 178 -13.35 -6.31 -7.24
C LEU A 178 -13.86 -7.54 -8.01
N GLY A 179 -14.18 -7.38 -9.29
CA GLY A 179 -14.59 -8.48 -10.15
C GLY A 179 -13.55 -9.59 -10.22
N GLY A 180 -12.27 -9.24 -10.38
CA GLY A 180 -11.16 -10.19 -10.38
C GLY A 180 -11.03 -10.97 -9.06
N ILE A 181 -11.18 -10.28 -7.93
CA ILE A 181 -11.19 -10.91 -6.59
C ILE A 181 -12.34 -11.92 -6.49
N LEU A 182 -13.55 -11.52 -6.88
CA LEU A 182 -14.72 -12.39 -6.80
C LEU A 182 -14.62 -13.59 -7.77
N LEU A 183 -14.10 -13.38 -8.96
CA LEU A 183 -13.84 -14.45 -9.93
C LEU A 183 -12.75 -15.43 -9.46
N SER A 184 -11.87 -15.01 -8.55
CA SER A 184 -10.83 -15.86 -7.98
C SER A 184 -11.34 -16.80 -6.87
N ILE A 185 -12.57 -16.61 -6.36
CA ILE A 185 -13.15 -17.43 -5.29
C ILE A 185 -13.13 -18.93 -5.60
N PRO A 186 -13.59 -19.39 -6.78
CA PRO A 186 -13.56 -20.82 -7.11
C PRO A 186 -12.16 -21.41 -7.07
N LEU A 187 -11.18 -20.67 -7.58
CA LEU A 187 -9.77 -21.07 -7.57
C LEU A 187 -9.23 -21.15 -6.13
N TRP A 188 -9.52 -20.16 -5.30
CA TRP A 188 -9.07 -20.15 -3.91
C TRP A 188 -9.71 -21.26 -3.08
N ARG A 189 -10.94 -21.65 -3.36
CA ARG A 189 -11.56 -22.84 -2.76
C ARG A 189 -10.86 -24.13 -3.17
N LEU A 190 -10.52 -24.27 -4.46
CA LEU A 190 -9.77 -25.44 -4.95
C LEU A 190 -8.38 -25.54 -4.34
N LEU A 191 -7.75 -24.41 -4.00
CA LEU A 191 -6.45 -24.35 -3.35
C LEU A 191 -6.53 -24.48 -1.81
N GLY A 192 -7.72 -24.64 -1.24
CA GLY A 192 -7.90 -24.70 0.21
C GLY A 192 -7.56 -23.40 0.95
N LEU A 193 -7.68 -22.25 0.27
CA LEU A 193 -7.42 -20.92 0.84
C LEU A 193 -8.70 -20.26 1.41
N LEU A 194 -9.86 -20.86 1.18
CA LEU A 194 -11.18 -20.48 1.69
C LEU A 194 -11.83 -21.70 2.31
N GLU A 195 -12.37 -21.53 3.53
CA GLU A 195 -13.22 -22.54 4.20
C GLU A 195 -14.68 -22.40 3.77
#